data_409ae50e9942e5d23bbd2dde240cc48b
#
_entry.id   409ae50e9942e5d23bbd2dde240cc48b
#
_cell.length_a   1.000
_cell.length_b   1.000
_cell.length_c   1.000
_cell.angle_alpha   90.00
_cell.angle_beta   90.00
_cell.angle_gamma   90.00
#
_symmetry.space_group_name_H-M   'P 1'
#
loop_
_entity.id
_entity.type
_entity.pdbx_description
1 polymer ?
#
loop_
_entity_poly.entity_id
_entity_poly.type
_entity_poly.pdbx_seq_one_letter_code
_entity_poly.pdbx_strand_id
1 'polypeptide(L)'
;EASRNILTIEDPVEYMLPGIGQTQVNPKVEMTFARGLRAILRQDPDVIMVGEIRDLETAQIAVQSSLTGHLVLSTLHTNDAPQTVARLMNMGIAPYNITSSVTLVIAQRLARRLHDCKKPLNLPPEALLAEGFREDELDELQLYEPVGCSGCNDGYKGRVGIYQVMPMSEGIQKIILSGGNALQIAAAARESGIPDLRASALKKAKDGLC
;
A
#
# COMPACT_ATOMS: atom_id res chain seq x y z
N GLU A 1 -14.97 4.66 -14.97
CA GLU A 1 -15.47 5.28 -16.21
C GLU A 1 -16.06 4.18 -17.11
N ALA A 2 -17.32 4.34 -17.55
CA ALA A 2 -17.99 3.34 -18.39
C ALA A 2 -17.35 3.15 -19.80
N SER A 3 -16.40 4.01 -20.15
CA SER A 3 -15.68 3.97 -21.44
C SER A 3 -14.37 3.18 -21.39
N ARG A 4 -13.94 2.68 -20.21
CA ARG A 4 -12.69 1.93 -20.06
C ARG A 4 -12.93 0.45 -19.90
N ASN A 5 -12.16 -0.36 -20.65
CA ASN A 5 -12.15 -1.81 -20.47
C ASN A 5 -11.26 -2.17 -19.29
N ILE A 6 -11.89 -2.54 -18.16
CA ILE A 6 -11.20 -2.90 -16.91
C ILE A 6 -11.30 -4.42 -16.73
N LEU A 7 -10.15 -5.08 -16.68
CA LEU A 7 -10.07 -6.53 -16.51
C LEU A 7 -9.23 -6.90 -15.30
N THR A 8 -9.65 -7.94 -14.57
CA THR A 8 -8.95 -8.41 -13.38
C THR A 8 -8.64 -9.89 -13.42
N ILE A 9 -7.60 -10.28 -12.70
CA ILE A 9 -7.34 -11.69 -12.31
C ILE A 9 -7.12 -11.73 -10.80
N GLU A 10 -7.93 -12.50 -10.08
CA GLU A 10 -8.06 -12.46 -8.60
C GLU A 10 -8.02 -13.87 -7.99
N ASP A 11 -7.66 -13.99 -6.72
CA ASP A 11 -7.59 -15.25 -5.97
C ASP A 11 -8.02 -15.06 -4.48
N PRO A 12 -9.33 -15.18 -4.17
CA PRO A 12 -10.50 -15.24 -5.07
C PRO A 12 -11.03 -13.83 -5.48
N VAL A 13 -12.09 -13.80 -6.28
CA VAL A 13 -12.89 -12.59 -6.47
C VAL A 13 -13.68 -12.32 -5.19
N GLU A 14 -13.36 -11.23 -4.48
CA GLU A 14 -13.99 -10.87 -3.20
C GLU A 14 -15.37 -10.24 -3.38
N TYR A 15 -15.50 -9.37 -4.37
CA TYR A 15 -16.74 -8.68 -4.69
C TYR A 15 -16.96 -8.65 -6.20
N MET A 16 -18.18 -9.00 -6.62
CA MET A 16 -18.58 -8.85 -8.03
C MET A 16 -18.88 -7.38 -8.31
N LEU A 17 -18.14 -6.79 -9.24
CA LEU A 17 -18.24 -5.38 -9.61
C LEU A 17 -18.88 -5.24 -11.00
N PRO A 18 -20.07 -4.60 -11.14
CA PRO A 18 -20.68 -4.39 -12.44
C PRO A 18 -19.78 -3.56 -13.36
N GLY A 19 -19.65 -3.99 -14.62
CA GLY A 19 -18.84 -3.30 -15.63
C GLY A 19 -17.33 -3.61 -15.59
N ILE A 20 -16.90 -4.57 -14.76
CA ILE A 20 -15.52 -5.05 -14.69
C ILE A 20 -15.50 -6.53 -15.10
N GLY A 21 -14.63 -6.90 -16.03
CA GLY A 21 -14.40 -8.30 -16.41
C GLY A 21 -13.47 -8.96 -15.39
N GLN A 22 -14.06 -9.72 -14.45
CA GLN A 22 -13.33 -10.35 -13.35
C GLN A 22 -13.10 -11.84 -13.64
N THR A 23 -11.82 -12.25 -13.60
CA THR A 23 -11.41 -13.64 -13.78
C THR A 23 -10.85 -14.15 -12.45
N GLN A 24 -11.27 -15.34 -12.03
CA GLN A 24 -10.74 -15.99 -10.85
C GLN A 24 -9.68 -17.02 -11.18
N VAL A 25 -8.60 -17.04 -10.41
CA VAL A 25 -7.59 -18.12 -10.42
C VAL A 25 -8.29 -19.47 -10.16
N ASN A 26 -7.95 -20.47 -10.97
CA ASN A 26 -8.47 -21.82 -10.81
C ASN A 26 -7.37 -22.87 -11.10
N PRO A 27 -6.71 -23.40 -10.06
CA PRO A 27 -5.63 -24.36 -10.22
C PRO A 27 -6.03 -25.65 -10.95
N LYS A 28 -7.31 -26.06 -10.87
CA LYS A 28 -7.81 -27.31 -11.48
C LYS A 28 -7.73 -27.29 -13.02
N VAL A 29 -7.78 -26.09 -13.61
CA VAL A 29 -7.67 -25.86 -15.06
C VAL A 29 -6.42 -25.06 -15.42
N GLU A 30 -5.44 -25.03 -14.51
CA GLU A 30 -4.18 -24.29 -14.65
C GLU A 30 -4.36 -22.79 -14.93
N MET A 31 -5.47 -22.19 -14.50
CA MET A 31 -5.68 -20.75 -14.58
C MET A 31 -4.92 -20.08 -13.44
N THR A 32 -3.65 -19.76 -13.69
CA THR A 32 -2.74 -19.03 -12.79
C THR A 32 -2.84 -17.52 -13.04
N PHE A 33 -2.26 -16.70 -12.15
CA PHE A 33 -2.12 -15.25 -12.38
C PHE A 33 -1.43 -14.94 -13.71
N ALA A 34 -0.29 -15.58 -14.00
CA ALA A 34 0.46 -15.35 -15.24
C ALA A 34 -0.35 -15.74 -16.49
N ARG A 35 -1.04 -16.90 -16.47
CA ARG A 35 -1.86 -17.35 -17.59
C ARG A 35 -3.08 -16.46 -17.83
N GLY A 36 -3.77 -16.07 -16.74
CA GLY A 36 -4.90 -15.14 -16.81
C GLY A 36 -4.48 -13.77 -17.31
N LEU A 37 -3.37 -13.23 -16.83
CA LEU A 37 -2.83 -11.93 -17.26
C LEU A 37 -2.49 -11.94 -18.76
N ARG A 38 -1.85 -13.00 -19.27
CA ARG A 38 -1.60 -13.14 -20.72
C ARG A 38 -2.90 -13.20 -21.56
N ALA A 39 -3.95 -13.80 -21.02
CA ALA A 39 -5.25 -13.85 -21.71
C ALA A 39 -5.93 -12.47 -21.72
N ILE A 40 -5.88 -11.76 -20.59
CA ILE A 40 -6.39 -10.39 -20.43
C ILE A 40 -5.76 -9.43 -21.44
N LEU A 41 -4.44 -9.49 -21.65
CA LEU A 41 -3.72 -8.63 -22.58
C LEU A 41 -4.16 -8.77 -24.05
N ARG A 42 -4.87 -9.84 -24.41
CA ARG A 42 -5.43 -10.05 -25.74
C ARG A 42 -6.89 -9.58 -25.88
N GLN A 43 -7.43 -8.95 -24.84
CA GLN A 43 -8.81 -8.47 -24.80
C GLN A 43 -8.90 -6.94 -24.83
N ASP A 44 -7.84 -6.28 -25.29
CA ASP A 44 -7.76 -4.83 -25.42
C ASP A 44 -8.13 -4.07 -24.12
N PRO A 45 -7.44 -4.35 -22.98
CA PRO A 45 -7.73 -3.70 -21.72
C PRO A 45 -7.14 -2.29 -21.64
N ASP A 46 -7.85 -1.35 -21.03
CA ASP A 46 -7.28 -0.06 -20.60
C ASP A 46 -6.63 -0.15 -19.22
N VAL A 47 -7.28 -0.90 -18.34
CA VAL A 47 -6.85 -1.09 -16.95
C VAL A 47 -6.82 -2.57 -16.62
N ILE A 48 -5.71 -3.00 -16.04
CA ILE A 48 -5.50 -4.37 -15.61
C ILE A 48 -5.30 -4.37 -14.08
N MET A 49 -6.03 -5.21 -13.35
CA MET A 49 -5.77 -5.47 -11.95
C MET A 49 -5.34 -6.92 -11.75
N VAL A 50 -4.13 -7.10 -11.26
CA VAL A 50 -3.60 -8.40 -10.83
C VAL A 50 -3.73 -8.46 -9.31
N GLY A 51 -4.56 -9.34 -8.81
CA GLY A 51 -4.87 -9.44 -7.38
C GLY A 51 -3.62 -9.41 -6.51
N GLU A 52 -2.61 -10.20 -6.88
CA GLU A 52 -1.28 -10.14 -6.26
C GLU A 52 -0.17 -10.65 -7.19
N ILE A 53 1.05 -10.19 -6.92
CA ILE A 53 2.28 -10.68 -7.57
C ILE A 53 3.06 -11.52 -6.56
N ARG A 54 3.16 -12.84 -6.83
CA ARG A 54 3.89 -13.80 -5.98
C ARG A 54 5.19 -14.29 -6.58
N ASP A 55 5.33 -14.23 -7.92
CA ASP A 55 6.41 -14.84 -8.67
C ASP A 55 6.96 -13.91 -9.76
N LEU A 56 8.15 -14.24 -10.24
CA LEU A 56 8.85 -13.47 -11.27
C LEU A 56 8.08 -13.42 -12.59
N GLU A 57 7.43 -14.52 -13.00
CA GLU A 57 6.72 -14.58 -14.27
C GLU A 57 5.58 -13.57 -14.30
N THR A 58 4.72 -13.57 -13.26
CA THR A 58 3.63 -12.62 -13.11
C THR A 58 4.14 -11.18 -13.04
N ALA A 59 5.23 -10.95 -12.28
CA ALA A 59 5.85 -9.63 -12.16
C ALA A 59 6.36 -9.10 -13.50
N GLN A 60 7.04 -9.94 -14.29
CA GLN A 60 7.54 -9.56 -15.62
C GLN A 60 6.42 -9.19 -16.59
N ILE A 61 5.33 -9.97 -16.62
CA ILE A 61 4.19 -9.68 -17.49
C ILE A 61 3.51 -8.36 -17.06
N ALA A 62 3.30 -8.14 -15.76
CA ALA A 62 2.70 -6.92 -15.24
C ALA A 62 3.52 -5.68 -15.57
N VAL A 63 4.84 -5.74 -15.35
CA VAL A 63 5.79 -4.66 -15.69
C VAL A 63 5.79 -4.39 -17.20
N GLN A 64 5.87 -5.43 -18.02
CA GLN A 64 5.85 -5.28 -19.49
C GLN A 64 4.54 -4.65 -19.97
N SER A 65 3.41 -5.03 -19.37
CA SER A 65 2.10 -4.45 -19.70
C SER A 65 2.06 -2.95 -19.38
N SER A 66 2.62 -2.54 -18.24
CA SER A 66 2.73 -1.12 -17.88
C SER A 66 3.61 -0.35 -18.87
N LEU A 67 4.75 -0.92 -19.30
CA LEU A 67 5.64 -0.31 -20.28
C LEU A 67 5.02 -0.17 -21.67
N THR A 68 3.99 -0.96 -21.98
CA THR A 68 3.24 -0.91 -23.25
C THR A 68 1.97 -0.05 -23.18
N GLY A 69 1.77 0.71 -22.10
CA GLY A 69 0.76 1.75 -22.01
C GLY A 69 -0.49 1.40 -21.19
N HIS A 70 -0.56 0.21 -20.59
CA HIS A 70 -1.67 -0.17 -19.72
C HIS A 70 -1.51 0.39 -18.33
N LEU A 71 -2.60 0.82 -17.69
CA LEU A 71 -2.61 1.05 -16.26
C LEU A 71 -2.70 -0.29 -15.53
N VAL A 72 -1.63 -0.67 -14.84
CA VAL A 72 -1.57 -1.94 -14.09
C VAL A 72 -1.65 -1.65 -12.59
N LEU A 73 -2.62 -2.26 -11.93
CA LEU A 73 -2.80 -2.25 -10.48
C LEU A 73 -2.50 -3.64 -9.92
N SER A 74 -1.75 -3.72 -8.82
CA SER A 74 -1.48 -5.00 -8.16
C SER A 74 -1.17 -4.83 -6.69
N THR A 75 -1.09 -5.96 -5.98
CA THR A 75 -0.64 -6.00 -4.59
C THR A 75 0.60 -6.87 -4.42
N LEU A 76 1.41 -6.55 -3.43
CA LEU A 76 2.53 -7.37 -2.94
C LEU A 76 2.47 -7.43 -1.42
N HIS A 77 2.81 -8.58 -0.85
CA HIS A 77 2.87 -8.76 0.61
C HIS A 77 4.22 -8.24 1.13
N THR A 78 4.23 -7.00 1.61
CA THR A 78 5.39 -6.31 2.18
C THR A 78 5.00 -5.48 3.40
N ASN A 79 5.98 -5.05 4.19
CA ASN A 79 5.72 -4.30 5.41
C ASN A 79 5.51 -2.80 5.16
N ASP A 80 6.17 -2.24 4.14
CA ASP A 80 6.13 -0.81 3.79
C ASP A 80 6.40 -0.62 2.28
N ALA A 81 6.30 0.61 1.80
CA ALA A 81 6.48 0.94 0.39
C ALA A 81 7.92 0.72 -0.11
N PRO A 82 8.99 1.09 0.61
CA PRO A 82 10.37 0.78 0.21
C PRO A 82 10.65 -0.71 0.06
N GLN A 83 10.11 -1.55 0.97
CA GLN A 83 10.26 -3.00 0.88
C GLN A 83 9.53 -3.59 -0.33
N THR A 84 8.47 -2.96 -0.82
CA THR A 84 7.80 -3.38 -2.06
C THR A 84 8.74 -3.27 -3.25
N VAL A 85 9.47 -2.18 -3.37
CA VAL A 85 10.48 -2.00 -4.43
C VAL A 85 11.60 -3.03 -4.30
N ALA A 86 12.16 -3.18 -3.10
CA ALA A 86 13.19 -4.18 -2.83
C ALA A 86 12.69 -5.61 -3.14
N ARG A 87 11.43 -5.92 -2.86
CA ARG A 87 10.81 -7.20 -3.19
C ARG A 87 10.79 -7.46 -4.69
N LEU A 88 10.41 -6.47 -5.51
CA LEU A 88 10.44 -6.59 -6.97
C LEU A 88 11.87 -6.83 -7.49
N MET A 89 12.87 -6.10 -6.96
CA MET A 89 14.28 -6.33 -7.31
C MET A 89 14.74 -7.76 -6.92
N ASN A 90 14.40 -8.21 -5.72
CA ASN A 90 14.74 -9.55 -5.24
C ASN A 90 14.04 -10.67 -6.02
N MET A 91 12.88 -10.39 -6.61
CA MET A 91 12.21 -11.31 -7.52
C MET A 91 12.90 -11.39 -8.88
N GLY A 92 13.85 -10.49 -9.18
CA GLY A 92 14.60 -10.48 -10.42
C GLY A 92 14.15 -9.44 -11.45
N ILE A 93 13.28 -8.49 -11.08
CA ILE A 93 12.92 -7.36 -11.95
C ILE A 93 14.08 -6.38 -11.97
N ALA A 94 14.56 -6.06 -13.16
CA ALA A 94 15.66 -5.13 -13.34
C ALA A 94 15.29 -3.71 -12.84
N PRO A 95 16.20 -3.00 -12.14
CA PRO A 95 15.97 -1.66 -11.59
C PRO A 95 15.39 -0.66 -12.59
N TYR A 96 15.88 -0.65 -13.83
CA TYR A 96 15.40 0.26 -14.87
C TYR A 96 13.94 -0.04 -15.27
N ASN A 97 13.51 -1.30 -15.23
CA ASN A 97 12.11 -1.66 -15.48
C ASN A 97 11.20 -1.17 -14.36
N ILE A 98 11.64 -1.29 -13.10
CA ILE A 98 10.88 -0.78 -11.95
C ILE A 98 10.70 0.73 -12.06
N THR A 99 11.77 1.48 -12.29
CA THR A 99 11.71 2.94 -12.36
C THR A 99 10.90 3.47 -13.55
N SER A 100 10.80 2.69 -14.63
CA SER A 100 10.03 3.07 -15.83
C SER A 100 8.57 2.64 -15.78
N SER A 101 8.20 1.67 -14.94
CA SER A 101 6.85 1.10 -14.89
C SER A 101 6.08 1.44 -13.61
N VAL A 102 6.77 1.50 -12.46
CA VAL A 102 6.12 1.78 -11.18
C VAL A 102 6.06 3.29 -10.95
N THR A 103 4.85 3.82 -10.87
CA THR A 103 4.61 5.27 -10.65
C THR A 103 4.31 5.60 -9.19
N LEU A 104 3.68 4.66 -8.48
CA LEU A 104 3.22 4.86 -7.11
C LEU A 104 3.21 3.53 -6.35
N VAL A 105 3.70 3.56 -5.11
CA VAL A 105 3.56 2.46 -4.17
C VAL A 105 2.79 2.94 -2.94
N ILE A 106 1.74 2.20 -2.56
CA ILE A 106 0.93 2.49 -1.38
C ILE A 106 1.05 1.31 -0.42
N ALA A 107 1.65 1.54 0.74
CA ALA A 107 1.58 0.58 1.84
C ALA A 107 0.43 0.96 2.78
N GLN A 108 -0.27 -0.05 3.29
CA GLN A 108 -1.44 0.10 4.13
C GLN A 108 -1.36 -0.78 5.36
N ARG A 109 -1.80 -0.23 6.51
CA ARG A 109 -2.11 -0.96 7.74
C ARG A 109 -3.48 -0.53 8.26
N LEU A 110 -4.10 -1.39 9.05
CA LEU A 110 -5.38 -1.08 9.70
C LEU A 110 -5.17 -1.03 11.21
N ALA A 111 -5.58 0.07 11.84
CA ALA A 111 -5.69 0.19 13.28
C ALA A 111 -7.16 0.12 13.71
N ARG A 112 -7.41 -0.28 14.95
CA ARG A 112 -8.75 -0.17 15.55
C ARG A 112 -9.09 1.30 15.72
N ARG A 113 -10.29 1.70 15.30
CA ARG A 113 -10.78 3.06 15.46
C ARG A 113 -11.36 3.24 16.87
N LEU A 114 -10.92 4.28 17.57
CA LEU A 114 -11.49 4.67 18.83
C LEU A 114 -12.97 5.04 18.67
N HIS A 115 -13.80 4.57 19.60
CA HIS A 115 -15.21 4.94 19.69
C HIS A 115 -15.37 6.31 20.38
N ASP A 116 -16.50 6.96 20.19
CA ASP A 116 -16.77 8.29 20.74
C ASP A 116 -16.79 8.35 22.29
N CYS A 117 -16.89 7.20 22.98
CA CYS A 117 -16.75 7.09 24.43
C CYS A 117 -15.28 7.20 24.94
N LYS A 118 -14.30 7.40 24.03
CA LYS A 118 -12.89 7.64 24.39
C LYS A 118 -12.75 8.78 25.40
N LYS A 119 -11.69 8.72 26.21
CA LYS A 119 -11.35 9.79 27.16
C LYS A 119 -9.96 10.38 26.84
N PRO A 120 -9.72 11.65 27.23
CA PRO A 120 -8.39 12.22 27.15
C PRO A 120 -7.37 11.34 27.89
N LEU A 121 -6.23 11.08 27.24
CA LEU A 121 -5.09 10.40 27.80
C LEU A 121 -3.97 11.43 28.04
N ASN A 122 -3.55 11.56 29.29
CA ASN A 122 -2.44 12.43 29.65
C ASN A 122 -1.20 11.59 29.86
N LEU A 123 -0.21 11.77 29.01
CA LEU A 123 1.10 11.14 29.13
C LEU A 123 2.17 12.20 29.44
N PRO A 124 3.22 11.86 30.20
CA PRO A 124 4.32 12.78 30.43
C PRO A 124 5.06 13.08 29.12
N PRO A 125 5.64 14.28 28.95
CA PRO A 125 6.35 14.69 27.74
C PRO A 125 7.40 13.69 27.27
N GLU A 126 8.14 13.09 28.20
CA GLU A 126 9.16 12.07 27.92
C GLU A 126 8.59 10.85 27.20
N ALA A 127 7.40 10.37 27.60
CA ALA A 127 6.73 9.24 26.96
C ALA A 127 6.25 9.61 25.54
N LEU A 128 5.75 10.83 25.36
CA LEU A 128 5.30 11.32 24.04
C LEU A 128 6.48 11.45 23.07
N LEU A 129 7.61 11.99 23.52
CA LEU A 129 8.85 12.07 22.72
C LEU A 129 9.38 10.67 22.36
N ALA A 130 9.34 9.73 23.31
CA ALA A 130 9.74 8.33 23.05
C ALA A 130 8.84 7.64 22.00
N GLU A 131 7.56 8.02 21.93
CA GLU A 131 6.64 7.58 20.86
C GLU A 131 6.85 8.30 19.53
N GLY A 132 7.71 9.30 19.47
CA GLY A 132 8.10 9.99 18.22
C GLY A 132 7.26 11.22 17.90
N PHE A 133 6.52 11.76 18.87
CA PHE A 133 5.94 13.11 18.76
C PHE A 133 7.04 14.15 18.88
N ARG A 134 6.86 15.31 18.28
CA ARG A 134 7.85 16.38 18.28
C ARG A 134 7.64 17.28 19.49
N GLU A 135 8.73 17.87 19.99
CA GLU A 135 8.69 18.76 21.15
C GLU A 135 7.79 19.98 20.91
N ASP A 136 7.82 20.55 19.71
CA ASP A 136 7.02 21.71 19.31
C ASP A 136 5.50 21.40 19.15
N GLU A 137 5.10 20.14 19.24
CA GLU A 137 3.70 19.72 19.12
C GLU A 137 3.07 19.34 20.47
N LEU A 138 3.86 19.20 21.53
CA LEU A 138 3.40 18.63 22.81
C LEU A 138 2.35 19.48 23.51
N ASP A 139 2.44 20.80 23.42
CA ASP A 139 1.52 21.72 24.10
C ASP A 139 0.09 21.66 23.56
N GLU A 140 -0.06 21.33 22.29
CA GLU A 140 -1.37 21.21 21.59
C GLU A 140 -1.83 19.75 21.45
N LEU A 141 -1.00 18.79 21.87
CA LEU A 141 -1.26 17.37 21.63
C LEU A 141 -2.27 16.81 22.64
N GLN A 142 -3.43 16.38 22.14
CA GLN A 142 -4.39 15.62 22.91
C GLN A 142 -4.53 14.20 22.36
N LEU A 143 -4.06 13.24 23.13
CA LEU A 143 -4.29 11.81 22.85
C LEU A 143 -5.51 11.29 23.61
N TYR A 144 -6.00 10.12 23.21
CA TYR A 144 -7.18 9.51 23.79
C TYR A 144 -6.96 8.03 24.09
N GLU A 145 -7.61 7.53 25.12
CA GLU A 145 -7.64 6.12 25.49
C GLU A 145 -9.03 5.50 25.27
N PRO A 146 -9.10 4.19 24.96
CA PRO A 146 -10.37 3.48 24.88
C PRO A 146 -10.99 3.29 26.26
N VAL A 147 -12.29 3.47 26.39
CA VAL A 147 -13.02 3.25 27.66
C VAL A 147 -13.94 2.04 27.59
N GLY A 148 -14.79 2.02 26.59
CA GLY A 148 -15.83 1.00 26.42
C GLY A 148 -17.21 1.48 26.82
N CYS A 149 -18.21 1.05 26.06
CA CYS A 149 -19.64 1.28 26.33
C CYS A 149 -20.47 0.20 25.62
N SER A 150 -21.78 0.25 25.77
CA SER A 150 -22.71 -0.72 25.12
C SER A 150 -22.73 -0.64 23.59
N GLY A 151 -22.20 0.44 22.99
CA GLY A 151 -22.19 0.67 21.53
C GLY A 151 -20.87 0.31 20.82
N CYS A 152 -19.88 -0.24 21.54
CA CYS A 152 -18.56 -0.52 21.01
C CYS A 152 -17.99 -1.85 21.57
N ASN A 153 -16.83 -2.26 21.06
CA ASN A 153 -16.08 -3.40 21.57
C ASN A 153 -14.79 -2.86 22.24
N ASP A 154 -14.76 -2.90 23.58
CA ASP A 154 -13.61 -2.45 24.40
C ASP A 154 -13.11 -1.04 24.03
N GLY A 155 -14.04 -0.10 23.78
CA GLY A 155 -13.70 1.27 23.39
C GLY A 155 -13.39 1.48 21.92
N TYR A 156 -13.54 0.46 21.08
CA TYR A 156 -13.25 0.54 19.64
C TYR A 156 -14.49 0.23 18.80
N LYS A 157 -14.63 0.90 17.65
CA LYS A 157 -15.67 0.63 16.65
C LYS A 157 -15.17 0.88 15.24
N GLY A 158 -15.05 -0.21 14.46
CA GLY A 158 -14.51 -0.17 13.10
C GLY A 158 -12.99 -0.07 13.06
N ARG A 159 -12.47 0.29 11.91
CA ARG A 159 -11.03 0.38 11.61
C ARG A 159 -10.73 1.68 10.90
N VAL A 160 -9.49 2.16 11.04
CA VAL A 160 -8.95 3.31 10.30
C VAL A 160 -7.71 2.86 9.52
N GLY A 161 -7.60 3.31 8.27
CA GLY A 161 -6.44 3.04 7.42
C GLY A 161 -5.27 3.96 7.77
N ILE A 162 -4.10 3.36 7.88
CA ILE A 162 -2.81 4.04 8.00
C ILE A 162 -2.08 3.78 6.68
N TYR A 163 -1.64 4.83 6.01
CA TYR A 163 -1.09 4.76 4.66
C TYR A 163 0.29 5.38 4.59
N GLN A 164 1.17 4.75 3.82
CA GLN A 164 2.36 5.35 3.27
C GLN A 164 2.17 5.43 1.76
N VAL A 165 2.13 6.63 1.20
CA VAL A 165 1.95 6.88 -0.23
C VAL A 165 3.29 7.38 -0.77
N MET A 166 3.97 6.55 -1.55
CA MET A 166 5.32 6.79 -2.06
C MET A 166 5.28 6.92 -3.59
N PRO A 167 5.19 8.14 -4.14
CA PRO A 167 5.41 8.38 -5.56
C PRO A 167 6.85 8.04 -5.94
N MET A 168 7.05 7.56 -7.15
CA MET A 168 8.37 7.26 -7.69
C MET A 168 9.09 8.55 -8.13
N SER A 169 9.63 9.30 -7.14
CA SER A 169 10.38 10.54 -7.38
C SER A 169 11.75 10.27 -8.00
N GLU A 170 12.36 11.28 -8.64
CA GLU A 170 13.70 11.16 -9.22
C GLU A 170 14.76 10.73 -8.20
N GLY A 171 14.66 11.21 -6.95
CA GLY A 171 15.57 10.82 -5.87
C GLY A 171 15.48 9.31 -5.56
N ILE A 172 14.26 8.79 -5.47
CA ILE A 172 14.00 7.37 -5.26
C ILE A 172 14.46 6.56 -6.46
N GLN A 173 14.19 7.00 -7.69
CA GLN A 173 14.64 6.34 -8.91
C GLN A 173 16.17 6.21 -8.98
N LYS A 174 16.91 7.26 -8.64
CA LYS A 174 18.38 7.23 -8.60
C LYS A 174 18.91 6.17 -7.64
N ILE A 175 18.32 6.05 -6.45
CA ILE A 175 18.68 5.02 -5.49
C ILE A 175 18.40 3.61 -6.03
N ILE A 176 17.24 3.40 -6.65
CA ILE A 176 16.87 2.10 -7.25
C ILE A 176 17.85 1.75 -8.38
N LEU A 177 18.15 2.68 -9.29
CA LEU A 177 19.06 2.45 -10.41
C LEU A 177 20.50 2.16 -9.97
N SER A 178 20.94 2.71 -8.83
CA SER A 178 22.24 2.40 -8.23
C SER A 178 22.28 1.07 -7.45
N GLY A 179 21.18 0.31 -7.43
CA GLY A 179 21.06 -0.94 -6.68
C GLY A 179 20.87 -0.75 -5.18
N GLY A 180 20.35 0.39 -4.75
CA GLY A 180 20.10 0.71 -3.35
C GLY A 180 19.08 -0.23 -2.69
N ASN A 181 19.26 -0.46 -1.40
CA ASN A 181 18.40 -1.32 -0.59
C ASN A 181 17.17 -0.57 -0.04
N ALA A 182 16.27 -1.30 0.62
CA ALA A 182 15.03 -0.72 1.19
C ALA A 182 15.29 0.42 2.19
N LEU A 183 16.38 0.37 2.98
CA LEU A 183 16.72 1.42 3.94
C LEU A 183 17.12 2.72 3.24
N GLN A 184 17.89 2.62 2.14
CA GLN A 184 18.29 3.77 1.34
C GLN A 184 17.08 4.38 0.61
N ILE A 185 16.18 3.55 0.09
CA ILE A 185 14.91 4.02 -0.50
C ILE A 185 14.05 4.72 0.56
N ALA A 186 13.95 4.17 1.78
CA ALA A 186 13.23 4.79 2.88
C ALA A 186 13.84 6.14 3.30
N ALA A 187 15.17 6.27 3.30
CA ALA A 187 15.85 7.52 3.58
C ALA A 187 15.52 8.59 2.52
N ALA A 188 15.64 8.24 1.23
CA ALA A 188 15.30 9.14 0.11
C ALA A 188 13.81 9.54 0.14
N ALA A 189 12.90 8.64 0.51
CA ALA A 189 11.48 8.95 0.67
C ALA A 189 11.27 9.98 1.79
N ARG A 190 11.92 9.83 2.95
CA ARG A 190 11.85 10.80 4.06
C ARG A 190 12.42 12.16 3.69
N GLU A 191 13.57 12.20 3.01
CA GLU A 191 14.16 13.44 2.50
C GLU A 191 13.24 14.17 1.53
N SER A 192 12.42 13.42 0.77
CA SER A 192 11.38 13.96 -0.11
C SER A 192 10.09 14.35 0.63
N GLY A 193 10.05 14.30 1.96
CA GLY A 193 8.89 14.64 2.78
C GLY A 193 7.76 13.60 2.77
N ILE A 194 8.02 12.37 2.34
CA ILE A 194 7.02 11.29 2.31
C ILE A 194 6.95 10.65 3.71
N PRO A 195 5.80 10.75 4.42
CA PRO A 195 5.65 10.15 5.73
C PRO A 195 5.66 8.62 5.63
N ASP A 196 6.35 7.96 6.55
CA ASP A 196 6.26 6.52 6.71
C ASP A 196 4.96 6.11 7.43
N LEU A 197 4.74 4.79 7.58
CA LEU A 197 3.55 4.27 8.25
C LEU A 197 3.47 4.72 9.72
N ARG A 198 4.64 4.88 10.43
CA ARG A 198 4.64 5.33 11.80
C ARG A 198 4.22 6.80 11.90
N ALA A 199 4.78 7.68 11.09
CA ALA A 199 4.39 9.08 11.04
C ALA A 199 2.89 9.25 10.69
N SER A 200 2.38 8.45 9.76
CA SER A 200 0.95 8.42 9.42
C SER A 200 0.08 7.92 10.57
N ALA A 201 0.56 6.93 11.35
CA ALA A 201 -0.14 6.43 12.54
C ALA A 201 -0.19 7.49 13.64
N LEU A 202 0.93 8.16 13.94
CA LEU A 202 0.99 9.26 14.93
C LEU A 202 0.03 10.38 14.56
N LYS A 203 -0.08 10.72 13.26
CA LYS A 203 -1.08 11.69 12.80
C LYS A 203 -2.50 11.24 13.11
N LYS A 204 -2.83 9.95 12.89
CA LYS A 204 -4.17 9.40 13.22
C LYS A 204 -4.44 9.41 14.73
N ALA A 205 -3.41 9.20 15.55
CA ALA A 205 -3.51 9.32 17.00
C ALA A 205 -3.78 10.78 17.44
N LYS A 206 -3.09 11.76 16.84
CA LYS A 206 -3.36 13.19 17.04
C LYS A 206 -4.79 13.58 16.68
N ASP A 207 -5.29 13.04 15.56
CA ASP A 207 -6.67 13.24 15.11
C ASP A 207 -7.71 12.53 16.04
N GLY A 208 -7.24 11.82 17.07
CA GLY A 208 -8.07 11.07 18.01
C GLY A 208 -8.81 9.90 17.38
N LEU A 209 -8.28 9.31 16.31
CA LEU A 209 -8.91 8.24 15.56
C LEU A 209 -8.48 6.84 16.03
N CYS A 210 -7.29 6.69 16.57
CA CYS A 210 -6.75 5.43 17.10
C CYS A 210 -5.81 5.67 18.26
#